data_497efcc1bc20a59b6e24ec26108057f5
#
_entry.id   497efcc1bc20a59b6e24ec26108057f5
#
_cell.length_a   1.000
_cell.length_b   1.000
_cell.length_c   1.000
_cell.angle_alpha   90.00
_cell.angle_beta   90.00
_cell.angle_gamma   90.00
#
_symmetry.space_group_name_H-M   'P 1'
#
loop_
_entity.id
_entity.type
_entity.pdbx_description
1 polymer ?
#
loop_
_entity_poly.entity_id
_entity_poly.type
_entity_poly.pdbx_seq_one_letter_code
_entity_poly.pdbx_strand_id
1 'polypeptide(L)'
;MQAITVIINFPGGIISPGNLYNILVAASKAKIQYVRFGLRQQLFLDTISYNAETFTNELDRLAIDYEIDHSQYPNMVSSYPAEEIFVRNSWLTEGVYQDVLEAIDFKPRLKVNICDNNQSFTPMLTGNINWIASVEAEHYWHLIIRFPKTNVVYEWDQLCYTNSISKVTRQIEALITSNRDIFIDNVNASGAELFRQIQTEECITKAATSRAPSAPFNLPYYEGLNRYNNKYWLGIYRRDELFKVSFLKKLCLLCTETKVGQICCTSWKSIIIKGIPEKDKLRWNNLLEEFNINMRHAANELNFQIEDNSPESLDLKNYLVKYLSIDDIRTYGICFGIKTRKKSEIFSSILIRKRYLISLPGIKLLPVYDILRAKDFNPNERTEEIFSRGNPRAMLPEQLRRVIMKFYVFRKEITQNRKVTNLPAKEKPSPIAQENLYQCSKCLTIYSEALGEVESDILPHTPFEDLPLYYCCTVCESGKNEFTKITTSANDYVMP
;
A
#
# COMPACT_ATOMS: atom_id res chain seq x y z
N MET A 1 23.35 25.85 11.50
CA MET A 1 23.58 24.39 11.70
C MET A 1 22.96 23.67 10.51
N GLN A 2 23.70 22.75 9.90
CA GLN A 2 23.23 22.02 8.72
C GLN A 2 22.21 20.94 9.16
N ALA A 3 21.08 20.88 8.47
CA ALA A 3 20.10 19.80 8.64
C ALA A 3 20.65 18.52 8.01
N ILE A 4 20.51 17.40 8.67
CA ILE A 4 20.96 16.08 8.25
C ILE A 4 19.80 15.10 8.42
N THR A 5 19.60 14.22 7.45
CA THR A 5 18.64 13.12 7.53
C THR A 5 19.39 11.78 7.62
N VAL A 6 19.21 11.05 8.71
CA VAL A 6 19.68 9.67 8.83
C VAL A 6 18.60 8.74 8.32
N ILE A 7 18.98 7.78 7.45
CA ILE A 7 18.09 6.84 6.78
C ILE A 7 18.43 5.44 7.27
N ILE A 8 17.43 4.70 7.76
CA ILE A 8 17.58 3.30 8.17
C ILE A 8 16.62 2.44 7.35
N ASN A 9 17.17 1.46 6.65
CA ASN A 9 16.41 0.54 5.83
C ASN A 9 15.86 -0.62 6.66
N PHE A 10 14.60 -0.98 6.39
CA PHE A 10 13.95 -2.16 6.94
C PHE A 10 13.58 -3.08 5.76
N PRO A 11 14.37 -4.12 5.46
CA PRO A 11 14.08 -5.01 4.34
C PRO A 11 12.63 -5.50 4.36
N GLY A 12 11.91 -5.30 3.25
CA GLY A 12 10.49 -5.62 3.15
C GLY A 12 9.56 -4.78 4.02
N GLY A 13 10.05 -3.72 4.65
CA GLY A 13 9.26 -2.88 5.56
C GLY A 13 9.04 -3.50 6.95
N ILE A 14 9.79 -4.54 7.32
CA ILE A 14 9.58 -5.33 8.55
C ILE A 14 10.66 -4.98 9.56
N ILE A 15 10.25 -4.69 10.80
CA ILE A 15 11.18 -4.50 11.92
C ILE A 15 10.64 -5.13 13.19
N SER A 16 11.53 -5.78 13.97
CA SER A 16 11.18 -6.26 15.29
C SER A 16 10.98 -5.10 16.27
N PRO A 17 10.04 -5.19 17.23
CA PRO A 17 9.85 -4.16 18.25
C PRO A 17 11.14 -3.87 19.05
N GLY A 18 11.95 -4.91 19.32
CA GLY A 18 13.22 -4.75 20.04
C GLY A 18 14.23 -3.90 19.27
N ASN A 19 14.44 -4.18 17.99
CA ASN A 19 15.36 -3.41 17.15
C ASN A 19 14.89 -1.96 16.98
N LEU A 20 13.59 -1.76 16.71
CA LEU A 20 13.03 -0.40 16.64
C LEU A 20 13.20 0.34 17.98
N TYR A 21 12.94 -0.32 19.11
CA TYR A 21 13.12 0.26 20.42
C TYR A 21 14.57 0.74 20.64
N ASN A 22 15.56 -0.07 20.27
CA ASN A 22 16.98 0.28 20.39
C ASN A 22 17.33 1.52 19.54
N ILE A 23 16.86 1.59 18.30
CA ILE A 23 17.01 2.77 17.42
C ILE A 23 16.39 4.00 18.09
N LEU A 24 15.20 3.88 18.66
CA LEU A 24 14.50 4.99 19.30
C LEU A 24 15.15 5.42 20.63
N VAL A 25 15.82 4.52 21.33
CA VAL A 25 16.65 4.85 22.50
C VAL A 25 17.87 5.67 22.07
N ALA A 26 18.57 5.25 21.00
CA ALA A 26 19.66 6.01 20.40
C ALA A 26 19.20 7.41 19.95
N ALA A 27 18.05 7.48 19.26
CA ALA A 27 17.44 8.74 18.86
C ALA A 27 17.12 9.66 20.07
N SER A 28 16.62 9.08 21.17
CA SER A 28 16.36 9.84 22.42
C SER A 28 17.62 10.41 23.02
N LYS A 29 18.74 9.66 23.04
CA LYS A 29 20.05 10.13 23.50
C LYS A 29 20.56 11.32 22.67
N ALA A 30 20.32 11.25 21.35
CA ALA A 30 20.63 12.31 20.39
C ALA A 30 19.60 13.45 20.37
N LYS A 31 18.66 13.49 21.32
CA LYS A 31 17.59 14.51 21.41
C LYS A 31 16.69 14.60 20.18
N ILE A 32 16.58 13.55 19.37
CA ILE A 32 15.65 13.44 18.25
C ILE A 32 14.27 13.11 18.82
N GLN A 33 13.29 13.97 18.57
CA GLN A 33 11.94 13.83 19.13
C GLN A 33 10.94 13.16 18.18
N TYR A 34 11.20 13.24 16.88
CA TYR A 34 10.30 12.74 15.85
C TYR A 34 11.05 11.93 14.80
N VAL A 35 10.35 10.95 14.24
CA VAL A 35 10.80 10.14 13.11
C VAL A 35 9.72 10.11 12.04
N ARG A 36 10.08 9.74 10.81
CA ARG A 36 9.16 9.58 9.68
C ARG A 36 9.39 8.26 8.99
N PHE A 37 8.34 7.73 8.37
CA PHE A 37 8.44 6.57 7.49
C PHE A 37 8.40 7.03 6.03
N GLY A 38 9.16 6.35 5.16
CA GLY A 38 9.30 6.70 3.76
C GLY A 38 8.48 5.83 2.82
N LEU A 39 8.35 6.28 1.58
CA LEU A 39 7.64 5.56 0.51
C LEU A 39 8.20 4.16 0.23
N ARG A 40 9.49 3.94 0.51
CA ARG A 40 10.13 2.65 0.38
C ARG A 40 10.24 1.89 1.70
N GLN A 41 9.30 2.14 2.64
CA GLN A 41 9.19 1.39 3.89
C GLN A 41 10.44 1.51 4.79
N GLN A 42 11.15 2.63 4.73
CA GLN A 42 12.32 2.94 5.56
C GLN A 42 12.01 3.97 6.63
N LEU A 43 12.93 4.14 7.57
CA LEU A 43 12.86 5.12 8.64
C LEU A 43 13.76 6.32 8.34
N PHE A 44 13.21 7.52 8.52
CA PHE A 44 13.94 8.79 8.43
C PHE A 44 13.99 9.49 9.78
N LEU A 45 15.15 9.97 10.16
CA LEU A 45 15.38 10.77 11.36
C LEU A 45 16.07 12.07 10.95
N ASP A 46 15.36 13.18 11.05
CA ASP A 46 15.90 14.49 10.75
C ASP A 46 16.52 15.10 12.02
N THR A 47 17.71 15.65 11.89
CA THR A 47 18.46 16.19 12.99
C THR A 47 19.44 17.27 12.52
N ILE A 48 20.22 17.81 13.44
CA ILE A 48 21.31 18.75 13.16
C ILE A 48 22.67 18.05 13.33
N SER A 49 23.71 18.57 12.70
CA SER A 49 25.04 17.94 12.63
C SER A 49 25.56 17.42 13.97
N TYR A 50 25.45 18.19 15.06
CA TYR A 50 25.92 17.78 16.38
C TYR A 50 25.18 16.57 16.96
N ASN A 51 23.86 16.56 16.80
CA ASN A 51 23.02 15.45 17.27
C ASN A 51 23.15 14.22 16.35
N ALA A 52 23.44 14.43 15.04
CA ALA A 52 23.69 13.35 14.10
C ALA A 52 24.86 12.49 14.50
N GLU A 53 25.99 13.09 14.89
CA GLU A 53 27.18 12.36 15.36
C GLU A 53 26.88 11.51 16.59
N THR A 54 26.18 12.06 17.57
CA THR A 54 25.74 11.29 18.74
C THR A 54 24.86 10.11 18.35
N PHE A 55 23.96 10.31 17.39
CA PHE A 55 23.05 9.27 16.93
C PHE A 55 23.76 8.17 16.16
N THR A 56 24.61 8.52 15.20
CA THR A 56 25.37 7.56 14.39
C THR A 56 26.33 6.72 15.23
N ASN A 57 27.01 7.33 16.19
CA ASN A 57 27.85 6.60 17.14
C ASN A 57 27.07 5.54 17.95
N GLU A 58 25.83 5.84 18.33
CA GLU A 58 24.98 4.84 19.01
C GLU A 58 24.51 3.75 18.02
N LEU A 59 24.21 4.07 16.76
CA LEU A 59 23.85 3.08 15.73
C LEU A 59 25.03 2.15 15.43
N ASP A 60 26.25 2.68 15.34
CA ASP A 60 27.49 1.90 15.14
C ASP A 60 27.70 0.91 16.30
N ARG A 61 27.47 1.32 17.54
CA ARG A 61 27.53 0.44 18.73
C ARG A 61 26.48 -0.68 18.69
N LEU A 62 25.35 -0.44 18.05
CA LEU A 62 24.27 -1.41 17.89
C LEU A 62 24.43 -2.26 16.62
N ALA A 63 25.48 -2.04 15.82
CA ALA A 63 25.71 -2.64 14.52
C ALA A 63 24.50 -2.46 13.56
N ILE A 64 23.88 -1.28 13.60
CA ILE A 64 22.74 -0.92 12.73
C ILE A 64 23.27 -0.12 11.54
N ASP A 65 23.00 -0.60 10.34
CA ASP A 65 23.34 0.09 9.11
C ASP A 65 22.46 1.34 8.90
N TYR A 66 23.07 2.42 8.45
CA TYR A 66 22.39 3.67 8.10
C TYR A 66 23.06 4.38 6.93
N GLU A 67 22.35 5.33 6.34
CA GLU A 67 22.85 6.23 5.32
C GLU A 67 22.53 7.68 5.71
N ILE A 68 23.30 8.63 5.19
CA ILE A 68 23.12 10.05 5.49
C ILE A 68 22.71 10.80 4.23
N ASP A 69 21.59 11.55 4.27
CA ASP A 69 21.04 12.43 3.24
C ASP A 69 20.70 11.74 1.90
N HIS A 70 21.42 10.72 1.53
CA HIS A 70 21.24 10.01 0.26
C HIS A 70 21.18 8.50 0.47
N SER A 71 20.24 7.85 -0.19
CA SER A 71 20.19 6.40 -0.22
C SER A 71 20.99 5.87 -1.42
N GLN A 72 22.15 5.27 -1.15
CA GLN A 72 22.94 4.55 -2.11
C GLN A 72 22.38 3.13 -2.33
N TYR A 73 21.84 2.56 -1.28
CA TYR A 73 21.22 1.23 -1.25
C TYR A 73 19.74 1.37 -0.89
N PRO A 74 18.86 1.55 -1.90
CA PRO A 74 17.44 1.75 -1.64
C PRO A 74 16.83 0.53 -0.95
N ASN A 75 15.95 0.76 0.04
CA ASN A 75 15.28 -0.32 0.75
C ASN A 75 14.51 -1.23 -0.19
N MET A 76 14.52 -2.52 0.10
CA MET A 76 13.63 -3.49 -0.54
C MET A 76 12.20 -3.28 -0.03
N VAL A 77 11.23 -3.19 -0.93
CA VAL A 77 9.82 -3.02 -0.61
C VAL A 77 9.11 -4.34 -0.74
N SER A 78 8.23 -4.67 0.21
CA SER A 78 7.36 -5.83 0.10
C SER A 78 5.89 -5.50 0.32
N SER A 79 5.02 -6.36 -0.16
CA SER A 79 3.59 -6.32 0.16
C SER A 79 3.23 -7.06 1.45
N TYR A 80 4.21 -7.50 2.23
CA TYR A 80 4.01 -8.14 3.52
C TYR A 80 3.07 -7.36 4.49
N PRO A 81 3.10 -6.01 4.53
CA PRO A 81 2.14 -5.28 5.35
C PRO A 81 0.67 -5.53 4.99
N ALA A 82 0.37 -5.95 3.75
CA ALA A 82 -0.98 -6.28 3.28
C ALA A 82 -1.38 -7.74 3.54
N GLU A 83 -0.40 -8.61 3.78
CA GLU A 83 -0.58 -10.05 3.94
C GLU A 83 -1.49 -10.34 5.15
N GLU A 84 -2.39 -11.32 5.04
CA GLU A 84 -3.47 -11.71 5.95
C GLU A 84 -4.58 -10.67 6.16
N ILE A 85 -4.34 -9.37 5.96
CA ILE A 85 -5.33 -8.32 6.24
C ILE A 85 -6.03 -7.78 4.99
N PHE A 86 -5.32 -7.64 3.88
CA PHE A 86 -5.87 -7.16 2.60
C PHE A 86 -5.76 -8.18 1.47
N VAL A 87 -5.04 -9.28 1.69
CA VAL A 87 -4.83 -10.35 0.74
C VAL A 87 -5.28 -11.66 1.36
N ARG A 88 -6.11 -12.41 0.61
CA ARG A 88 -6.59 -13.72 1.03
C ARG A 88 -6.26 -14.74 -0.05
N ASN A 89 -6.07 -15.98 0.36
CA ASN A 89 -5.86 -17.12 -0.53
C ASN A 89 -4.61 -17.04 -1.42
N SER A 90 -3.50 -16.50 -0.89
CA SER A 90 -2.19 -16.53 -1.55
C SER A 90 -1.27 -17.55 -0.88
N TRP A 91 -0.42 -18.20 -1.68
CA TRP A 91 0.68 -19.02 -1.19
C TRP A 91 1.82 -18.16 -0.58
N LEU A 92 1.80 -16.87 -0.83
CA LEU A 92 2.81 -15.92 -0.37
C LEU A 92 2.55 -15.55 1.10
N THR A 93 2.97 -16.40 2.00
CA THR A 93 2.84 -16.24 3.45
C THR A 93 4.05 -15.51 4.05
N GLU A 94 3.96 -15.15 5.34
CA GLU A 94 5.05 -14.54 6.11
C GLU A 94 6.39 -15.29 5.93
N GLY A 95 6.39 -16.63 6.05
CA GLY A 95 7.60 -17.42 5.89
C GLY A 95 8.25 -17.25 4.53
N VAL A 96 7.46 -17.25 3.44
CA VAL A 96 7.98 -17.05 2.08
C VAL A 96 8.57 -15.64 1.90
N TYR A 97 7.94 -14.60 2.46
CA TYR A 97 8.54 -13.25 2.45
C TYR A 97 9.89 -13.23 3.19
N GLN A 98 9.97 -13.85 4.35
CA GLN A 98 11.21 -13.93 5.14
C GLN A 98 12.29 -14.68 4.36
N ASP A 99 11.98 -15.86 3.81
CA ASP A 99 12.91 -16.65 2.99
C ASP A 99 13.50 -15.84 1.83
N VAL A 100 12.66 -15.09 1.11
CA VAL A 100 13.12 -14.24 -0.02
C VAL A 100 14.00 -13.08 0.47
N LEU A 101 13.61 -12.41 1.54
CA LEU A 101 14.33 -11.26 2.07
C LEU A 101 15.67 -11.66 2.67
N GLU A 102 15.74 -12.78 3.38
CA GLU A 102 16.96 -13.32 3.97
C GLU A 102 17.91 -13.92 2.92
N ALA A 103 17.37 -14.53 1.85
CA ALA A 103 18.18 -15.04 0.75
C ALA A 103 18.90 -13.92 -0.02
N ILE A 104 18.41 -12.67 0.02
CA ILE A 104 19.11 -11.51 -0.56
C ILE A 104 20.16 -11.02 0.44
N ASP A 105 21.29 -11.70 0.49
CA ASP A 105 22.42 -11.48 1.41
C ASP A 105 23.34 -10.30 1.02
N PHE A 106 22.88 -9.42 0.14
CA PHE A 106 23.61 -8.24 -0.32
C PHE A 106 22.70 -6.99 -0.28
N LYS A 107 23.32 -5.81 -0.32
CA LYS A 107 22.60 -4.54 -0.40
C LYS A 107 22.39 -4.14 -1.86
N PRO A 108 21.17 -4.29 -2.44
CA PRO A 108 20.92 -3.92 -3.82
C PRO A 108 21.09 -2.41 -4.05
N ARG A 109 21.76 -2.05 -5.14
CA ARG A 109 21.84 -0.65 -5.62
C ARG A 109 20.64 -0.27 -6.49
N LEU A 110 19.98 -1.28 -7.05
CA LEU A 110 18.71 -1.11 -7.75
C LEU A 110 17.54 -1.34 -6.79
N LYS A 111 16.43 -0.69 -7.08
CA LYS A 111 15.23 -0.79 -6.27
C LYS A 111 14.54 -2.11 -6.51
N VAL A 112 14.41 -2.93 -5.50
CA VAL A 112 13.76 -4.23 -5.52
C VAL A 112 12.40 -4.15 -4.85
N ASN A 113 11.37 -4.71 -5.49
CA ASN A 113 10.03 -4.90 -4.92
C ASN A 113 9.67 -6.39 -4.95
N ILE A 114 9.02 -6.87 -3.88
CA ILE A 114 8.54 -8.24 -3.71
C ILE A 114 7.06 -8.17 -3.34
N CYS A 115 6.17 -8.44 -4.30
CA CYS A 115 4.76 -8.12 -4.16
C CYS A 115 3.85 -9.30 -4.50
N ASP A 116 2.78 -9.42 -3.75
CA ASP A 116 1.61 -10.21 -4.12
C ASP A 116 0.83 -9.47 -5.22
N ASN A 117 0.26 -10.20 -6.15
CA ASN A 117 -0.53 -9.66 -7.25
C ASN A 117 -2.00 -9.37 -6.87
N ASN A 118 -2.49 -9.96 -5.78
CA ASN A 118 -3.88 -9.84 -5.34
C ASN A 118 -4.14 -8.67 -4.39
N GLN A 119 -3.22 -7.71 -4.31
CA GLN A 119 -3.33 -6.56 -3.41
C GLN A 119 -3.16 -5.24 -4.17
N SER A 120 -3.74 -4.18 -3.63
CA SER A 120 -3.62 -2.80 -4.13
C SER A 120 -2.93 -1.86 -3.13
N PHE A 121 -2.46 -2.38 -2.00
CA PHE A 121 -1.92 -1.56 -0.92
C PHE A 121 -0.46 -1.18 -1.15
N THR A 122 0.37 -2.14 -1.58
CA THR A 122 1.77 -1.87 -1.90
C THR A 122 1.96 -1.73 -3.41
N PRO A 123 2.62 -0.66 -3.87
CA PRO A 123 2.91 -0.45 -5.29
C PRO A 123 3.78 -1.57 -5.87
N MET A 124 3.32 -2.24 -6.93
CA MET A 124 4.04 -3.36 -7.53
C MET A 124 5.23 -2.93 -8.39
N LEU A 125 5.07 -1.86 -9.20
CA LEU A 125 6.02 -1.47 -10.25
C LEU A 125 6.82 -0.18 -9.93
N THR A 126 7.07 0.11 -8.66
CA THR A 126 7.93 1.25 -8.26
C THR A 126 9.41 0.88 -8.19
N GLY A 127 9.76 -0.39 -8.17
CA GLY A 127 11.13 -0.89 -8.23
C GLY A 127 11.74 -0.81 -9.63
N ASN A 128 13.04 -1.03 -9.71
CA ASN A 128 13.73 -1.37 -10.96
C ASN A 128 13.58 -2.86 -11.26
N ILE A 129 13.63 -3.70 -10.23
CA ILE A 129 13.42 -5.14 -10.25
C ILE A 129 12.15 -5.41 -9.45
N ASN A 130 11.12 -5.95 -10.09
CA ASN A 130 9.82 -6.18 -9.43
C ASN A 130 9.48 -7.66 -9.55
N TRP A 131 9.50 -8.35 -8.42
CA TRP A 131 9.06 -9.72 -8.27
C TRP A 131 7.59 -9.74 -7.89
N ILE A 132 6.76 -10.39 -8.69
CA ILE A 132 5.31 -10.47 -8.50
C ILE A 132 4.93 -11.93 -8.39
N ALA A 133 4.26 -12.29 -7.29
CA ALA A 133 3.81 -13.66 -7.04
C ALA A 133 2.95 -14.18 -8.19
N SER A 134 3.26 -15.39 -8.67
CA SER A 134 2.52 -16.01 -9.77
C SER A 134 1.21 -16.63 -9.28
N VAL A 135 0.16 -16.54 -10.09
CA VAL A 135 -1.08 -17.32 -9.92
C VAL A 135 -1.01 -18.67 -10.60
N GLU A 136 -0.04 -18.86 -11.52
CA GLU A 136 0.08 -20.10 -12.31
C GLU A 136 0.72 -21.25 -11.54
N ALA A 137 1.58 -20.91 -10.56
CA ALA A 137 2.26 -21.90 -9.73
C ALA A 137 2.72 -21.29 -8.41
N GLU A 138 2.51 -22.03 -7.34
CA GLU A 138 3.01 -21.70 -6.01
C GLU A 138 4.53 -21.65 -5.98
N HIS A 139 5.07 -20.72 -5.21
CA HIS A 139 6.50 -20.45 -5.08
C HIS A 139 7.22 -20.00 -6.37
N TYR A 140 6.47 -19.62 -7.44
CA TYR A 140 7.03 -19.00 -8.64
C TYR A 140 6.63 -17.53 -8.75
N TRP A 141 7.50 -16.78 -9.41
CA TRP A 141 7.41 -15.33 -9.50
C TRP A 141 7.57 -14.84 -10.93
N HIS A 142 6.72 -13.91 -11.34
CA HIS A 142 6.96 -13.07 -12.50
C HIS A 142 8.03 -12.06 -12.18
N LEU A 143 8.88 -11.76 -13.15
CA LEU A 143 9.90 -10.73 -13.05
C LEU A 143 9.63 -9.61 -14.05
N ILE A 144 9.45 -8.40 -13.52
CA ILE A 144 9.26 -7.20 -14.32
C ILE A 144 10.39 -6.21 -14.04
N ILE A 145 11.13 -5.85 -15.08
CA ILE A 145 12.20 -4.84 -15.01
C ILE A 145 11.64 -3.49 -15.46
N ARG A 146 11.90 -2.47 -14.67
CA ARG A 146 11.75 -1.08 -15.04
C ARG A 146 13.14 -0.45 -15.14
N PHE A 147 13.59 -0.14 -16.34
CA PHE A 147 14.95 0.37 -16.55
C PHE A 147 15.19 1.67 -15.79
N PRO A 148 16.37 1.83 -15.12
CA PRO A 148 16.64 2.98 -14.28
C PRO A 148 16.54 4.31 -15.05
N LYS A 149 15.90 5.31 -14.43
CA LYS A 149 15.64 6.66 -14.98
C LYS A 149 14.71 6.71 -16.20
N THR A 150 14.07 5.62 -16.57
CA THR A 150 13.08 5.55 -17.65
C THR A 150 11.74 5.03 -17.13
N ASN A 151 10.70 5.03 -17.99
CA ASN A 151 9.44 4.32 -17.79
C ASN A 151 9.34 3.07 -18.64
N VAL A 152 10.43 2.65 -19.29
CA VAL A 152 10.46 1.41 -20.08
C VAL A 152 10.37 0.22 -19.14
N VAL A 153 9.37 -0.61 -19.37
CA VAL A 153 9.07 -1.81 -18.60
C VAL A 153 9.20 -3.03 -19.51
N TYR A 154 9.79 -4.08 -19.00
CA TYR A 154 9.89 -5.37 -19.68
C TYR A 154 9.57 -6.49 -18.70
N GLU A 155 8.70 -7.38 -19.10
CA GLU A 155 8.34 -8.59 -18.34
C GLU A 155 9.09 -9.78 -18.93
N TRP A 156 9.77 -10.55 -18.08
CA TRP A 156 10.45 -11.77 -18.50
C TRP A 156 9.42 -12.87 -18.81
N ASP A 157 9.68 -13.65 -19.84
CA ASP A 157 8.84 -14.76 -20.30
C ASP A 157 9.01 -16.05 -19.48
N GLN A 158 9.85 -16.00 -18.42
CA GLN A 158 10.07 -17.10 -17.49
C GLN A 158 9.55 -16.74 -16.10
N LEU A 159 8.94 -17.71 -15.43
CA LEU A 159 8.73 -17.67 -13.99
C LEU A 159 9.97 -18.18 -13.28
N CYS A 160 10.32 -17.53 -12.18
CA CYS A 160 11.48 -17.87 -11.36
C CYS A 160 11.03 -18.46 -10.02
N TYR A 161 11.61 -19.56 -9.59
CA TYR A 161 11.33 -20.17 -8.29
C TYR A 161 11.94 -19.33 -7.15
N THR A 162 11.28 -19.30 -5.98
CA THR A 162 11.65 -18.50 -4.81
C THR A 162 13.13 -18.52 -4.49
N ASN A 163 13.76 -19.69 -4.45
CA ASN A 163 15.18 -19.81 -4.09
C ASN A 163 16.16 -19.23 -5.12
N SER A 164 15.70 -18.96 -6.34
CA SER A 164 16.52 -18.38 -7.40
C SER A 164 16.45 -16.85 -7.47
N ILE A 165 15.54 -16.22 -6.74
CA ILE A 165 15.28 -14.76 -6.75
C ILE A 165 16.56 -13.97 -6.46
N SER A 166 17.27 -14.31 -5.38
CA SER A 166 18.48 -13.60 -4.95
C SER A 166 19.55 -13.63 -6.05
N LYS A 167 19.79 -14.80 -6.62
CA LYS A 167 20.80 -15.01 -7.68
C LYS A 167 20.46 -14.24 -8.94
N VAL A 168 19.20 -14.32 -9.41
CA VAL A 168 18.74 -13.59 -10.60
C VAL A 168 18.78 -12.08 -10.35
N THR A 169 18.38 -11.61 -9.17
CA THR A 169 18.43 -10.18 -8.78
C THR A 169 19.87 -9.66 -8.85
N ARG A 170 20.85 -10.41 -8.34
CA ARG A 170 22.28 -10.05 -8.36
C ARG A 170 22.81 -9.99 -9.79
N GLN A 171 22.46 -10.94 -10.64
CA GLN A 171 22.89 -10.95 -12.05
C GLN A 171 22.33 -9.73 -12.81
N ILE A 172 21.03 -9.44 -12.66
CA ILE A 172 20.38 -8.29 -13.29
C ILE A 172 21.03 -6.99 -12.85
N GLU A 173 21.28 -6.81 -11.56
CA GLU A 173 21.94 -5.62 -11.05
C GLU A 173 23.34 -5.48 -11.63
N ALA A 174 24.13 -6.55 -11.66
CA ALA A 174 25.46 -6.55 -12.23
C ALA A 174 25.45 -6.18 -13.72
N LEU A 175 24.55 -6.78 -14.52
CA LEU A 175 24.41 -6.50 -15.94
C LEU A 175 24.02 -5.04 -16.22
N ILE A 176 23.03 -4.51 -15.51
CA ILE A 176 22.56 -3.13 -15.67
C ILE A 176 23.62 -2.13 -15.23
N THR A 177 24.35 -2.40 -14.15
CA THR A 177 25.36 -1.48 -13.62
C THR A 177 26.65 -1.51 -14.42
N SER A 178 27.01 -2.65 -15.03
CA SER A 178 28.19 -2.78 -15.93
C SER A 178 27.94 -2.21 -17.33
N ASN A 179 26.69 -2.22 -17.80
CA ASN A 179 26.32 -1.73 -19.14
C ASN A 179 25.41 -0.49 -19.03
N ARG A 180 25.88 0.53 -18.30
CA ARG A 180 25.09 1.71 -17.95
C ARG A 180 24.52 2.45 -19.15
N ASP A 181 25.30 2.59 -20.22
CA ASP A 181 24.89 3.33 -21.43
C ASP A 181 23.79 2.61 -22.22
N ILE A 182 23.69 1.29 -22.05
CA ILE A 182 22.65 0.46 -22.69
C ILE A 182 21.36 0.49 -21.88
N PHE A 183 21.43 0.42 -20.54
CA PHE A 183 20.27 0.15 -19.70
C PHE A 183 19.83 1.32 -18.79
N ILE A 184 20.64 2.35 -18.59
CA ILE A 184 20.32 3.46 -17.70
C ILE A 184 20.08 4.75 -18.51
N ASP A 185 18.94 5.42 -18.27
CA ASP A 185 18.52 6.66 -18.94
C ASP A 185 18.35 6.48 -20.48
N ASN A 186 18.12 5.25 -20.92
CA ASN A 186 17.93 4.89 -22.33
C ASN A 186 16.48 4.40 -22.57
N VAL A 187 15.73 5.15 -23.33
CA VAL A 187 14.34 4.83 -23.69
C VAL A 187 14.22 3.64 -24.66
N ASN A 188 15.31 3.24 -25.29
CA ASN A 188 15.38 2.10 -26.20
C ASN A 188 15.98 0.85 -25.52
N ALA A 189 16.16 0.86 -24.20
CA ALA A 189 16.68 -0.29 -23.45
C ALA A 189 15.85 -1.55 -23.72
N SER A 190 16.54 -2.64 -24.10
CA SER A 190 15.91 -3.91 -24.47
C SER A 190 15.99 -4.92 -23.33
N GLY A 191 14.83 -5.32 -22.82
CA GLY A 191 14.74 -6.39 -21.83
C GLY A 191 15.13 -7.76 -22.42
N ALA A 192 14.79 -8.03 -23.68
CA ALA A 192 15.19 -9.26 -24.35
C ALA A 192 16.72 -9.40 -24.47
N GLU A 193 17.43 -8.29 -24.63
CA GLU A 193 18.90 -8.28 -24.62
C GLU A 193 19.47 -8.55 -23.23
N LEU A 194 18.89 -7.92 -22.19
CA LEU A 194 19.26 -8.15 -20.81
C LEU A 194 19.08 -9.62 -20.41
N PHE A 195 17.91 -10.20 -20.70
CA PHE A 195 17.58 -11.55 -20.26
C PHE A 195 18.33 -12.65 -21.02
N ARG A 196 18.78 -12.41 -22.25
CA ARG A 196 19.68 -13.34 -22.96
C ARG A 196 21.05 -13.50 -22.28
N GLN A 197 21.46 -12.54 -21.44
CA GLN A 197 22.74 -12.58 -20.73
C GLN A 197 22.63 -13.20 -19.33
N ILE A 198 21.41 -13.50 -18.86
CA ILE A 198 21.21 -14.13 -17.55
C ILE A 198 21.50 -15.62 -17.66
N GLN A 199 22.38 -16.09 -16.78
CA GLN A 199 22.71 -17.51 -16.67
C GLN A 199 21.60 -18.22 -15.89
N THR A 200 20.76 -18.96 -16.61
CA THR A 200 19.61 -19.68 -16.02
C THR A 200 19.94 -21.13 -15.62
N GLU A 201 21.09 -21.68 -16.03
CA GLU A 201 21.49 -23.07 -15.80
C GLU A 201 21.48 -23.48 -14.32
N GLU A 202 21.73 -22.51 -13.43
CA GLU A 202 21.73 -22.73 -11.99
C GLU A 202 20.48 -22.11 -11.29
N CYS A 203 19.46 -21.76 -12.07
CA CYS A 203 18.22 -21.16 -11.58
C CYS A 203 17.04 -22.07 -11.92
N ILE A 204 16.14 -22.24 -10.98
CA ILE A 204 14.90 -22.97 -11.24
C ILE A 204 13.93 -22.01 -11.91
N THR A 205 13.72 -22.18 -13.21
CA THR A 205 12.80 -21.39 -14.01
C THR A 205 11.85 -22.28 -14.81
N LYS A 206 10.74 -21.74 -15.24
CA LYS A 206 9.81 -22.35 -16.21
C LYS A 206 9.18 -21.27 -17.08
N ALA A 207 8.78 -21.62 -18.30
CA ALA A 207 8.09 -20.68 -19.17
C ALA A 207 6.79 -20.18 -18.51
N ALA A 208 6.54 -18.87 -18.57
CA ALA A 208 5.28 -18.30 -18.15
C ALA A 208 4.21 -18.57 -19.22
N THR A 209 3.00 -18.96 -18.81
CA THR A 209 1.87 -19.20 -19.75
C THR A 209 1.05 -17.91 -19.96
N SER A 210 1.12 -16.99 -19.02
CA SER A 210 0.45 -15.69 -19.06
C SER A 210 1.38 -14.58 -18.54
N ARG A 211 0.98 -13.35 -18.78
CA ARG A 211 1.63 -12.20 -18.14
C ARG A 211 1.17 -12.04 -16.70
N ALA A 212 1.99 -11.36 -15.90
CA ALA A 212 1.61 -10.98 -14.55
C ALA A 212 0.24 -10.26 -14.57
N PRO A 213 -0.75 -10.73 -13.80
CA PRO A 213 -2.08 -10.15 -13.84
C PRO A 213 -2.08 -8.71 -13.33
N SER A 214 -2.74 -7.83 -14.09
CA SER A 214 -3.04 -6.47 -13.66
C SER A 214 -4.44 -6.47 -13.03
N ALA A 215 -4.50 -6.71 -11.72
CA ALA A 215 -5.76 -6.65 -11.00
C ALA A 215 -6.33 -5.22 -10.98
N PRO A 216 -7.67 -5.05 -11.01
CA PRO A 216 -8.29 -3.74 -10.82
C PRO A 216 -7.82 -3.11 -9.50
N PHE A 217 -7.37 -1.86 -9.57
CA PHE A 217 -6.90 -1.16 -8.40
C PHE A 217 -8.05 -0.72 -7.49
N ASN A 218 -7.95 -1.03 -6.20
CA ASN A 218 -8.86 -0.56 -5.18
C ASN A 218 -8.07 -0.40 -3.86
N LEU A 219 -7.70 0.84 -3.51
CA LEU A 219 -6.96 1.09 -2.29
C LEU A 219 -7.82 0.76 -1.06
N PRO A 220 -7.38 -0.16 -0.18
CA PRO A 220 -8.09 -0.46 1.05
C PRO A 220 -7.96 0.69 2.06
N TYR A 221 -8.91 0.78 2.99
CA TYR A 221 -8.75 1.63 4.18
C TYR A 221 -7.76 0.94 5.14
N TYR A 222 -6.70 1.65 5.52
CA TYR A 222 -5.55 1.05 6.20
C TYR A 222 -5.26 1.67 7.57
N GLU A 223 -6.26 2.25 8.22
CA GLU A 223 -6.13 2.88 9.53
C GLU A 223 -7.09 2.26 10.54
N GLY A 224 -6.74 2.41 11.83
CA GLY A 224 -7.57 1.99 12.96
C GLY A 224 -7.29 0.59 13.45
N LEU A 225 -7.99 0.20 14.50
CA LEU A 225 -7.92 -1.13 15.11
C LEU A 225 -9.04 -2.00 14.54
N ASN A 226 -8.68 -2.93 13.66
CA ASN A 226 -9.61 -3.73 12.87
C ASN A 226 -9.43 -5.21 13.18
N ARG A 227 -10.53 -5.97 13.14
CA ARG A 227 -10.51 -7.42 13.36
C ARG A 227 -10.12 -8.16 12.08
N TYR A 228 -9.33 -9.22 12.21
CA TYR A 228 -9.07 -10.19 11.16
C TYR A 228 -8.81 -11.54 11.80
N ASN A 229 -9.37 -12.58 11.23
CA ASN A 229 -9.39 -13.90 11.86
C ASN A 229 -9.83 -13.79 13.34
N ASN A 230 -9.05 -14.36 14.28
CA ASN A 230 -9.29 -14.23 15.73
C ASN A 230 -8.37 -13.20 16.41
N LYS A 231 -7.85 -12.23 15.67
CA LYS A 231 -6.89 -11.22 16.12
C LYS A 231 -7.29 -9.85 15.63
N TYR A 232 -6.50 -8.85 15.99
CA TYR A 232 -6.63 -7.48 15.47
C TYR A 232 -5.35 -7.03 14.77
N TRP A 233 -5.51 -6.18 13.79
CA TRP A 233 -4.43 -5.36 13.25
C TRP A 233 -4.71 -3.88 13.54
N LEU A 234 -3.66 -3.12 13.69
CA LEU A 234 -3.71 -1.69 13.98
C LEU A 234 -2.91 -0.94 12.92
N GLY A 235 -3.60 -0.08 12.15
CA GLY A 235 -2.96 0.87 11.24
C GLY A 235 -2.88 2.25 11.86
N ILE A 236 -1.70 2.87 11.83
CA ILE A 236 -1.46 4.21 12.38
C ILE A 236 -0.87 5.11 11.30
N TYR A 237 -1.60 6.16 10.99
CA TYR A 237 -1.19 7.23 10.09
C TYR A 237 -1.00 8.53 10.88
N ARG A 238 -0.10 9.42 10.39
CA ARG A 238 0.11 10.76 10.97
C ARG A 238 -0.02 11.81 9.87
N ARG A 239 -0.88 12.80 10.09
CA ARG A 239 -1.16 13.89 9.11
C ARG A 239 0.08 14.67 8.73
N ASP A 240 0.95 14.93 9.68
CA ASP A 240 2.22 15.64 9.55
C ASP A 240 3.39 14.72 9.18
N GLU A 241 3.12 13.42 8.99
CA GLU A 241 4.12 12.36 8.78
C GLU A 241 5.11 12.18 9.96
N LEU A 242 4.87 12.82 11.09
CA LEU A 242 5.76 12.82 12.26
C LEU A 242 5.26 11.87 13.35
N PHE A 243 6.08 10.90 13.72
CA PHE A 243 5.86 9.98 14.82
C PHE A 243 6.74 10.37 16.01
N LYS A 244 6.13 10.59 17.16
CA LYS A 244 6.90 10.90 18.39
C LYS A 244 7.74 9.69 18.81
N VAL A 245 9.01 9.88 19.07
CA VAL A 245 9.94 8.85 19.58
C VAL A 245 9.41 8.25 20.89
N SER A 246 8.86 9.05 21.79
CA SER A 246 8.28 8.56 23.05
C SER A 246 7.08 7.64 22.83
N PHE A 247 6.21 7.95 21.88
CA PHE A 247 5.09 7.09 21.51
C PHE A 247 5.56 5.75 20.95
N LEU A 248 6.45 5.78 19.96
CA LEU A 248 6.95 4.55 19.34
C LEU A 248 7.72 3.67 20.31
N LYS A 249 8.45 4.24 21.28
CA LYS A 249 9.11 3.47 22.35
C LYS A 249 8.10 2.71 23.20
N LYS A 250 7.01 3.36 23.63
CA LYS A 250 5.95 2.69 24.40
C LYS A 250 5.21 1.64 23.55
N LEU A 251 4.99 1.94 22.26
CA LEU A 251 4.41 0.98 21.32
C LEU A 251 5.28 -0.28 21.20
N CYS A 252 6.60 -0.14 21.08
CA CYS A 252 7.53 -1.28 21.05
C CYS A 252 7.47 -2.11 22.33
N LEU A 253 7.41 -1.47 23.51
CA LEU A 253 7.25 -2.18 24.77
C LEU A 253 5.93 -2.94 24.84
N LEU A 254 4.82 -2.31 24.42
CA LEU A 254 3.52 -2.97 24.36
C LEU A 254 3.52 -4.15 23.39
N CYS A 255 4.17 -4.04 22.22
CA CYS A 255 4.37 -5.17 21.31
C CYS A 255 5.04 -6.36 22.03
N THR A 256 6.13 -6.10 22.76
CA THR A 256 6.86 -7.15 23.49
C THR A 256 5.99 -7.79 24.56
N GLU A 257 5.27 -7.00 25.35
CA GLU A 257 4.39 -7.47 26.42
C GLU A 257 3.19 -8.27 25.87
N THR A 258 2.66 -7.91 24.72
CA THR A 258 1.51 -8.58 24.08
C THR A 258 1.93 -9.65 23.08
N LYS A 259 3.24 -9.96 22.98
CA LYS A 259 3.84 -10.96 22.08
C LYS A 259 3.58 -10.66 20.58
N VAL A 260 3.50 -9.40 20.22
CA VAL A 260 3.48 -8.95 18.83
C VAL A 260 4.91 -8.82 18.34
N GLY A 261 5.31 -9.67 17.39
CA GLY A 261 6.72 -9.83 16.98
C GLY A 261 7.21 -8.81 15.97
N GLN A 262 6.31 -8.10 15.28
CA GLN A 262 6.68 -7.28 14.13
C GLN A 262 5.88 -5.98 14.04
N ILE A 263 6.55 -4.94 13.53
CA ILE A 263 5.96 -3.67 13.11
C ILE A 263 6.23 -3.54 11.62
N CYS A 264 5.19 -3.28 10.82
CA CYS A 264 5.27 -3.16 9.38
C CYS A 264 5.23 -1.68 8.97
N CYS A 265 6.28 -1.21 8.29
CA CYS A 265 6.29 0.09 7.63
C CYS A 265 5.61 -0.02 6.26
N THR A 266 4.83 0.99 5.88
CA THR A 266 4.06 0.95 4.63
C THR A 266 4.53 1.99 3.63
N SER A 267 4.23 1.78 2.36
CA SER A 267 4.46 2.77 1.29
C SER A 267 3.51 3.99 1.39
N TRP A 268 2.66 4.04 2.40
CA TRP A 268 1.76 5.16 2.72
C TRP A 268 2.25 5.99 3.90
N LYS A 269 3.54 5.86 4.26
CA LYS A 269 4.17 6.57 5.38
C LYS A 269 3.43 6.36 6.71
N SER A 270 2.86 5.18 6.87
CA SER A 270 2.14 4.69 8.04
C SER A 270 2.79 3.42 8.57
N ILE A 271 2.34 2.96 9.71
CA ILE A 271 2.74 1.67 10.27
C ILE A 271 1.52 0.77 10.45
N ILE A 272 1.72 -0.53 10.26
CA ILE A 272 0.72 -1.57 10.54
C ILE A 272 1.31 -2.54 11.54
N ILE A 273 0.55 -2.86 12.57
CA ILE A 273 0.85 -3.87 13.58
C ILE A 273 -0.18 -4.98 13.45
N LYS A 274 0.27 -6.20 13.18
CA LYS A 274 -0.58 -7.39 13.02
C LYS A 274 -0.50 -8.27 14.26
N GLY A 275 -1.47 -9.18 14.43
CA GLY A 275 -1.41 -10.22 15.45
C GLY A 275 -1.77 -9.79 16.87
N ILE A 276 -2.46 -8.69 17.05
CA ILE A 276 -2.88 -8.20 18.37
C ILE A 276 -3.96 -9.13 18.94
N PRO A 277 -3.74 -9.77 20.12
CA PRO A 277 -4.74 -10.63 20.73
C PRO A 277 -5.95 -9.80 21.22
N GLU A 278 -7.16 -10.36 21.13
CA GLU A 278 -8.39 -9.69 21.58
C GLU A 278 -8.34 -9.26 23.06
N LYS A 279 -7.78 -10.10 23.93
CA LYS A 279 -7.60 -9.79 25.36
C LYS A 279 -6.78 -8.54 25.64
N ASP A 280 -5.91 -8.16 24.72
CA ASP A 280 -5.02 -6.99 24.86
C ASP A 280 -5.57 -5.73 24.17
N LYS A 281 -6.71 -5.82 23.46
CA LYS A 281 -7.34 -4.70 22.72
C LYS A 281 -7.43 -3.40 23.57
N LEU A 282 -7.85 -3.52 24.82
CA LEU A 282 -7.97 -2.36 25.71
C LEU A 282 -6.63 -1.68 25.99
N ARG A 283 -5.55 -2.46 26.15
CA ARG A 283 -4.19 -1.92 26.39
C ARG A 283 -3.72 -1.11 25.18
N TRP A 284 -4.01 -1.59 23.98
CA TRP A 284 -3.68 -0.88 22.74
C TRP A 284 -4.48 0.42 22.60
N ASN A 285 -5.78 0.42 22.91
CA ASN A 285 -6.57 1.64 22.92
C ASN A 285 -6.06 2.66 23.96
N ASN A 286 -5.72 2.23 25.17
CA ASN A 286 -5.17 3.09 26.21
C ASN A 286 -3.85 3.75 25.77
N LEU A 287 -2.98 3.03 25.07
CA LEU A 287 -1.74 3.61 24.50
C LEU A 287 -2.07 4.71 23.49
N LEU A 288 -3.03 4.50 22.61
CA LEU A 288 -3.41 5.47 21.60
C LEU A 288 -4.04 6.72 22.23
N GLU A 289 -4.87 6.54 23.24
CA GLU A 289 -5.48 7.64 24.02
C GLU A 289 -4.42 8.44 24.80
N GLU A 290 -3.46 7.78 25.45
CA GLU A 290 -2.36 8.45 26.19
C GLU A 290 -1.60 9.43 25.30
N PHE A 291 -1.38 9.07 24.03
CA PHE A 291 -0.63 9.90 23.09
C PHE A 291 -1.52 10.75 22.17
N ASN A 292 -2.84 10.75 22.37
CA ASN A 292 -3.81 11.44 21.51
C ASN A 292 -3.63 11.08 20.03
N ILE A 293 -3.51 9.78 19.73
CA ILE A 293 -3.39 9.30 18.35
C ILE A 293 -4.79 9.22 17.74
N ASN A 294 -5.04 10.07 16.74
CA ASN A 294 -6.25 9.95 15.93
C ASN A 294 -6.12 8.75 14.99
N MET A 295 -7.17 7.93 14.89
CA MET A 295 -7.26 6.74 14.03
C MET A 295 -8.47 6.77 13.10
N ARG A 296 -9.01 7.95 12.84
CA ARG A 296 -10.21 8.13 12.01
C ARG A 296 -10.04 9.26 11.01
N HIS A 297 -8.97 9.16 10.22
CA HIS A 297 -8.79 10.09 9.11
C HIS A 297 -9.71 9.68 7.94
N ALA A 298 -10.20 10.66 7.22
CA ALA A 298 -10.99 10.40 6.02
C ALA A 298 -10.11 9.77 4.91
N ALA A 299 -10.71 8.96 4.05
CA ALA A 299 -10.02 8.43 2.88
C ALA A 299 -9.40 9.54 2.01
N ASN A 300 -10.05 10.73 1.96
CA ASN A 300 -9.51 11.91 1.29
C ASN A 300 -8.12 12.33 1.76
N GLU A 301 -7.76 12.00 2.99
CA GLU A 301 -6.44 12.29 3.56
C GLU A 301 -5.47 11.13 3.41
N LEU A 302 -5.93 9.91 3.62
CA LEU A 302 -5.11 8.70 3.58
C LEU A 302 -4.61 8.36 2.17
N ASN A 303 -5.42 8.67 1.14
CA ASN A 303 -5.18 8.22 -0.23
C ASN A 303 -4.11 9.01 -1.00
N PHE A 304 -3.34 9.88 -0.33
CA PHE A 304 -2.28 10.66 -0.96
C PHE A 304 -0.90 10.02 -0.73
N GLN A 305 -0.17 9.81 -1.82
CA GLN A 305 1.28 9.62 -1.78
C GLN A 305 1.97 10.93 -2.16
N ILE A 306 2.88 11.36 -1.30
CA ILE A 306 3.72 12.53 -1.54
C ILE A 306 5.20 12.16 -1.40
N GLU A 307 6.05 12.90 -2.07
CA GLU A 307 7.50 12.69 -2.04
C GLU A 307 8.07 12.74 -0.61
N ASP A 308 9.07 11.90 -0.34
CA ASP A 308 9.77 11.95 0.93
C ASP A 308 10.51 13.29 1.07
N ASN A 309 10.57 13.82 2.30
CA ASN A 309 11.23 15.08 2.62
C ASN A 309 10.78 16.26 1.74
N SER A 310 9.47 16.39 1.51
CA SER A 310 8.91 17.46 0.68
C SER A 310 7.82 18.26 1.43
N PRO A 311 8.22 19.31 2.18
CA PRO A 311 7.26 20.21 2.82
C PRO A 311 6.28 20.83 1.82
N GLU A 312 6.74 21.13 0.61
CA GLU A 312 5.90 21.66 -0.46
C GLU A 312 4.78 20.68 -0.88
N SER A 313 5.12 19.39 -1.02
CA SER A 313 4.14 18.37 -1.35
C SER A 313 3.14 18.16 -0.21
N LEU A 314 3.60 18.23 1.04
CA LEU A 314 2.75 18.13 2.23
C LEU A 314 1.78 19.32 2.34
N ASP A 315 2.26 20.54 2.10
CA ASP A 315 1.43 21.75 2.06
C ASP A 315 0.37 21.68 0.95
N LEU A 316 0.75 21.24 -0.24
CA LEU A 316 -0.20 21.07 -1.34
C LEU A 316 -1.23 19.97 -1.03
N LYS A 317 -0.82 18.85 -0.44
CA LYS A 317 -1.73 17.81 0.03
C LYS A 317 -2.76 18.36 1.01
N ASN A 318 -2.30 19.05 2.06
CA ASN A 318 -3.19 19.64 3.08
C ASN A 318 -4.18 20.63 2.48
N TYR A 319 -3.72 21.46 1.53
CA TYR A 319 -4.58 22.37 0.77
C TYR A 319 -5.68 21.60 0.03
N LEU A 320 -5.34 20.56 -0.74
CA LEU A 320 -6.31 19.80 -1.54
C LEU A 320 -7.28 18.99 -0.65
N VAL A 321 -6.78 18.35 0.40
CA VAL A 321 -7.61 17.60 1.37
C VAL A 321 -8.67 18.50 1.99
N LYS A 322 -8.31 19.74 2.35
CA LYS A 322 -9.26 20.72 2.90
C LYS A 322 -10.43 20.96 1.94
N TYR A 323 -10.17 21.18 0.66
CA TYR A 323 -11.21 21.42 -0.33
C TYR A 323 -12.06 20.19 -0.61
N LEU A 324 -11.44 19.00 -0.75
CA LEU A 324 -12.18 17.76 -0.93
C LEU A 324 -13.13 17.48 0.25
N SER A 325 -12.71 17.84 1.47
CA SER A 325 -13.52 17.63 2.67
C SER A 325 -14.67 18.66 2.79
N ILE A 326 -14.47 19.91 2.36
CA ILE A 326 -15.53 20.94 2.35
C ILE A 326 -16.64 20.53 1.37
N ASP A 327 -16.28 20.00 0.21
CA ASP A 327 -17.23 19.61 -0.84
C ASP A 327 -17.79 18.19 -0.63
N ASP A 328 -17.50 17.54 0.49
CA ASP A 328 -17.85 16.14 0.82
C ASP A 328 -17.54 15.13 -0.33
N ILE A 329 -16.47 15.37 -1.06
CA ILE A 329 -16.03 14.49 -2.15
C ILE A 329 -15.38 13.26 -1.57
N ARG A 330 -15.89 12.08 -1.90
CA ARG A 330 -15.33 10.80 -1.47
C ARG A 330 -14.25 10.34 -2.44
N THR A 331 -13.24 9.63 -1.93
CA THR A 331 -12.09 9.16 -2.73
C THR A 331 -11.78 7.67 -2.51
N TYR A 332 -12.82 6.89 -2.18
CA TYR A 332 -12.64 5.46 -1.95
C TYR A 332 -12.15 4.71 -3.18
N GLY A 333 -11.13 3.90 -3.01
CA GLY A 333 -10.62 3.00 -4.01
C GLY A 333 -9.68 3.61 -5.05
N ILE A 334 -9.35 4.92 -4.95
CA ILE A 334 -8.33 5.58 -5.77
C ILE A 334 -7.22 6.18 -4.91
N CYS A 335 -6.09 6.47 -5.52
CA CYS A 335 -5.00 7.17 -4.85
C CYS A 335 -4.50 8.34 -5.69
N PHE A 336 -3.98 9.35 -4.96
CA PHE A 336 -3.42 10.57 -5.52
C PHE A 336 -1.93 10.61 -5.30
N GLY A 337 -1.21 11.14 -6.27
CA GLY A 337 0.21 11.43 -6.16
C GLY A 337 0.50 12.91 -6.33
N ILE A 338 1.42 13.45 -5.53
CA ILE A 338 1.94 14.80 -5.71
C ILE A 338 3.42 14.72 -6.05
N LYS A 339 3.79 15.20 -7.24
CA LYS A 339 5.14 15.19 -7.75
C LYS A 339 5.63 16.61 -8.01
N THR A 340 6.56 17.07 -7.19
CA THR A 340 7.18 18.39 -7.28
C THR A 340 8.58 18.36 -7.85
N ARG A 341 9.24 17.19 -7.83
CA ARG A 341 10.61 16.96 -8.34
C ARG A 341 10.59 16.16 -9.65
N LYS A 342 11.60 16.34 -10.50
CA LYS A 342 11.73 15.57 -11.75
C LYS A 342 11.83 14.06 -11.53
N LYS A 343 12.55 13.66 -10.48
CA LYS A 343 12.80 12.26 -10.12
C LYS A 343 12.07 11.95 -8.84
N SER A 344 10.89 11.37 -8.93
CA SER A 344 10.15 10.84 -7.80
C SER A 344 9.39 9.58 -8.21
N GLU A 345 9.17 8.68 -7.25
CA GLU A 345 8.58 7.37 -7.45
C GLU A 345 7.17 7.32 -6.88
N ILE A 346 6.38 8.28 -7.28
CA ILE A 346 4.99 8.35 -6.84
C ILE A 346 4.17 7.33 -7.63
N PHE A 347 3.40 6.55 -6.88
CA PHE A 347 2.41 5.61 -7.37
C PHE A 347 1.04 6.23 -7.20
N SER A 348 0.26 6.35 -8.27
CA SER A 348 -1.04 7.02 -8.15
C SER A 348 -2.00 6.73 -9.30
N SER A 349 -3.29 6.68 -8.97
CA SER A 349 -4.37 6.69 -9.96
C SER A 349 -4.50 8.06 -10.64
N ILE A 350 -4.27 9.12 -9.86
CA ILE A 350 -4.31 10.52 -10.30
C ILE A 350 -3.03 11.20 -9.81
N LEU A 351 -2.23 11.73 -10.75
CA LEU A 351 -0.96 12.39 -10.47
C LEU A 351 -1.07 13.89 -10.65
N ILE A 352 -0.70 14.65 -9.64
CA ILE A 352 -0.56 16.10 -9.67
C ILE A 352 0.94 16.42 -9.82
N ARG A 353 1.34 16.87 -11.01
CA ARG A 353 2.73 17.12 -11.35
C ARG A 353 3.00 18.61 -11.46
N LYS A 354 3.86 19.13 -10.58
CA LYS A 354 4.34 20.52 -10.65
C LYS A 354 5.32 20.69 -11.81
N ARG A 355 5.18 21.78 -12.53
CA ARG A 355 6.17 22.30 -13.49
C ARG A 355 6.23 23.81 -13.42
N TYR A 356 7.15 24.41 -14.13
CA TYR A 356 7.28 25.86 -14.24
C TYR A 356 7.01 26.28 -15.68
N LEU A 357 6.27 27.36 -15.88
CA LEU A 357 6.06 27.91 -17.22
C LEU A 357 7.36 28.47 -17.80
N ILE A 358 8.16 29.13 -16.95
CA ILE A 358 9.47 29.66 -17.33
C ILE A 358 10.51 28.89 -16.49
N SER A 359 11.40 28.17 -17.18
CA SER A 359 12.48 27.41 -16.55
C SER A 359 13.77 27.69 -17.29
N LEU A 360 14.58 28.60 -16.76
CA LEU A 360 15.94 28.92 -17.20
C LEU A 360 16.94 28.41 -16.16
N PRO A 361 18.22 28.24 -16.50
CA PRO A 361 19.25 27.89 -15.52
C PRO A 361 19.22 28.85 -14.33
N GLY A 362 18.96 28.34 -13.14
CA GLY A 362 18.86 29.10 -11.89
C GLY A 362 17.53 29.85 -11.65
N ILE A 363 16.64 29.97 -12.65
CA ILE A 363 15.39 30.74 -12.53
C ILE A 363 14.20 29.83 -12.86
N LYS A 364 13.30 29.66 -11.88
CA LYS A 364 12.04 28.92 -12.03
C LYS A 364 10.88 29.81 -11.63
N LEU A 365 10.11 30.25 -12.60
CA LEU A 365 9.01 31.19 -12.39
C LEU A 365 7.67 30.56 -12.80
N LEU A 366 6.60 31.06 -12.17
CA LEU A 366 5.22 30.69 -12.43
C LEU A 366 4.98 29.19 -12.32
N PRO A 367 4.91 28.65 -11.07
CA PRO A 367 4.58 27.25 -10.85
C PRO A 367 3.16 26.96 -11.33
N VAL A 368 3.04 25.92 -12.14
CA VAL A 368 1.76 25.39 -12.62
C VAL A 368 1.74 23.88 -12.43
N TYR A 369 0.55 23.32 -12.50
CA TYR A 369 0.34 21.91 -12.23
C TYR A 369 -0.39 21.23 -13.38
N ASP A 370 0.10 20.07 -13.77
CA ASP A 370 -0.61 19.17 -14.68
C ASP A 370 -1.28 18.09 -13.85
N ILE A 371 -2.49 17.72 -14.22
CA ILE A 371 -3.20 16.56 -13.66
C ILE A 371 -3.16 15.46 -14.71
N LEU A 372 -2.63 14.33 -14.32
CA LEU A 372 -2.55 13.12 -15.12
C LEU A 372 -3.38 12.03 -14.44
N ARG A 373 -3.87 11.08 -15.22
CA ARG A 373 -4.49 9.88 -14.70
C ARG A 373 -3.78 8.64 -15.25
N ALA A 374 -3.71 7.60 -14.46
CA ALA A 374 -3.31 6.30 -14.96
C ALA A 374 -4.44 5.73 -15.87
N LYS A 375 -4.09 4.92 -16.85
CA LYS A 375 -5.06 4.20 -17.65
C LYS A 375 -5.97 3.39 -16.72
N ASP A 376 -7.27 3.48 -16.94
CA ASP A 376 -8.30 2.83 -16.12
C ASP A 376 -8.19 3.12 -14.61
N PHE A 377 -7.58 4.26 -14.26
CA PHE A 377 -7.22 4.66 -12.87
C PHE A 377 -6.38 3.62 -12.12
N ASN A 378 -5.76 2.68 -12.84
CA ASN A 378 -4.89 1.67 -12.25
C ASN A 378 -3.42 2.11 -12.33
N PRO A 379 -2.79 2.48 -11.21
CA PRO A 379 -1.41 2.96 -11.21
C PRO A 379 -0.37 1.89 -11.59
N ASN A 380 -0.74 0.62 -11.62
CA ASN A 380 0.11 -0.47 -12.11
C ASN A 380 0.20 -0.50 -13.64
N GLU A 381 -0.76 0.10 -14.36
CA GLU A 381 -0.76 0.28 -15.81
C GLU A 381 0.17 1.42 -16.24
N ARG A 382 1.23 1.66 -15.82
CA ARG A 382 2.29 2.65 -16.11
C ARG A 382 2.07 3.61 -17.32
N THR A 383 0.87 3.64 -17.89
CA THR A 383 0.45 4.52 -18.99
C THR A 383 -0.25 5.73 -18.40
N GLU A 384 0.31 6.91 -18.60
CA GLU A 384 -0.24 8.17 -18.10
C GLU A 384 -1.00 8.90 -19.20
N GLU A 385 -2.23 9.33 -18.90
CA GLU A 385 -3.03 10.21 -19.74
C GLU A 385 -3.12 11.60 -19.11
N ILE A 386 -2.93 12.61 -19.90
CA ILE A 386 -3.04 13.99 -19.44
C ILE A 386 -4.52 14.37 -19.36
N PHE A 387 -4.99 14.66 -18.16
CA PHE A 387 -6.34 15.15 -17.93
C PHE A 387 -6.43 16.67 -18.08
N SER A 388 -5.50 17.41 -17.49
CA SER A 388 -5.48 18.87 -17.53
C SER A 388 -4.05 19.39 -17.42
N ARG A 389 -3.72 20.47 -18.13
CA ARG A 389 -2.36 21.07 -18.16
C ARG A 389 -2.36 22.49 -17.66
N GLY A 390 -1.26 22.90 -17.03
CA GLY A 390 -0.94 24.28 -16.74
C GLY A 390 -1.86 24.95 -15.72
N ASN A 391 -2.45 24.20 -14.81
CA ASN A 391 -3.37 24.74 -13.84
C ASN A 391 -2.63 25.53 -12.76
N PRO A 392 -3.05 26.78 -12.45
CA PRO A 392 -2.59 27.46 -11.25
C PRO A 392 -3.12 26.74 -10.00
N ARG A 393 -2.43 26.91 -8.86
CA ARG A 393 -2.78 26.24 -7.59
C ARG A 393 -4.26 26.41 -7.22
N ALA A 394 -4.82 27.60 -7.42
CA ALA A 394 -6.21 27.90 -7.08
C ALA A 394 -7.25 27.09 -7.86
N MET A 395 -6.92 26.62 -9.07
CA MET A 395 -7.83 25.81 -9.91
C MET A 395 -7.71 24.31 -9.64
N LEU A 396 -6.69 23.86 -8.90
CA LEU A 396 -6.47 22.44 -8.65
C LEU A 396 -7.65 21.74 -7.98
N PRO A 397 -8.32 22.29 -6.94
CA PRO A 397 -9.45 21.62 -6.31
C PRO A 397 -10.56 21.27 -7.29
N GLU A 398 -10.96 22.23 -8.13
CA GLU A 398 -12.00 22.00 -9.13
C GLU A 398 -11.59 20.98 -10.20
N GLN A 399 -10.35 21.04 -10.68
CA GLN A 399 -9.86 20.05 -11.64
C GLN A 399 -9.76 18.65 -11.02
N LEU A 400 -9.37 18.58 -9.75
CA LEU A 400 -9.32 17.32 -9.02
C LEU A 400 -10.72 16.73 -8.84
N ARG A 401 -11.71 17.56 -8.48
CA ARG A 401 -13.11 17.17 -8.42
C ARG A 401 -13.59 16.57 -9.74
N ARG A 402 -13.29 17.23 -10.87
CA ARG A 402 -13.68 16.74 -12.21
C ARG A 402 -13.09 15.37 -12.56
N VAL A 403 -11.83 15.14 -12.26
CA VAL A 403 -11.20 13.83 -12.55
C VAL A 403 -11.72 12.74 -11.60
N ILE A 404 -12.04 13.06 -10.35
CA ILE A 404 -12.69 12.13 -9.41
C ILE A 404 -14.09 11.73 -9.91
N MET A 405 -14.87 12.70 -10.41
CA MET A 405 -16.18 12.38 -11.00
C MET A 405 -16.08 11.45 -12.21
N LYS A 406 -15.05 11.62 -13.05
CA LYS A 406 -14.77 10.66 -14.14
C LYS A 406 -14.45 9.25 -13.63
N PHE A 407 -13.72 9.14 -12.52
CA PHE A 407 -13.48 7.84 -11.89
C PHE A 407 -14.80 7.16 -11.46
N TYR A 408 -15.71 7.89 -10.85
CA TYR A 408 -17.00 7.31 -10.43
C TYR A 408 -17.86 6.85 -11.62
N VAL A 409 -17.88 7.62 -12.72
CA VAL A 409 -18.56 7.19 -13.96
C VAL A 409 -17.93 5.90 -14.47
N PHE A 410 -16.62 5.86 -14.61
CA PHE A 410 -15.88 4.67 -15.06
C PHE A 410 -16.15 3.44 -14.16
N ARG A 411 -16.13 3.61 -12.84
CA ARG A 411 -16.42 2.53 -11.89
C ARG A 411 -17.86 2.01 -12.03
N LYS A 412 -18.83 2.89 -12.25
CA LYS A 412 -20.22 2.52 -12.50
C LYS A 412 -20.38 1.69 -13.77
N GLU A 413 -19.71 2.09 -14.85
CA GLU A 413 -19.72 1.37 -16.13
C GLU A 413 -19.14 -0.06 -16.01
N ILE A 414 -18.00 -0.20 -15.31
CA ILE A 414 -17.40 -1.52 -15.04
C ILE A 414 -18.37 -2.40 -14.25
N THR A 415 -19.01 -1.86 -13.22
CA THR A 415 -19.95 -2.62 -12.37
C THR A 415 -21.17 -3.06 -13.16
N GLN A 416 -21.67 -2.20 -14.05
CA GLN A 416 -22.81 -2.55 -14.93
C GLN A 416 -22.41 -3.62 -15.97
N ASN A 417 -21.25 -3.49 -16.59
CA ASN A 417 -20.76 -4.47 -17.56
C ASN A 417 -20.51 -5.85 -16.92
N ARG A 418 -20.00 -5.90 -15.70
CA ARG A 418 -19.85 -7.17 -14.94
C ARG A 418 -21.19 -7.82 -14.64
N LYS A 419 -22.23 -7.05 -14.34
CA LYS A 419 -23.59 -7.59 -14.14
C LYS A 419 -24.16 -8.15 -15.44
N VAL A 420 -23.85 -7.57 -16.58
CA VAL A 420 -24.31 -8.04 -17.90
C VAL A 420 -23.57 -9.31 -18.35
N THR A 421 -22.27 -9.42 -18.07
CA THR A 421 -21.46 -10.62 -18.46
C THR A 421 -21.70 -11.83 -17.54
N ASN A 422 -22.19 -11.60 -16.33
CA ASN A 422 -22.52 -12.68 -15.38
C ASN A 422 -24.02 -13.09 -15.39
N LEU A 423 -24.80 -12.60 -16.33
CA LEU A 423 -26.17 -13.12 -16.53
C LEU A 423 -26.08 -14.43 -17.31
N PRO A 424 -26.40 -15.58 -16.71
CA PRO A 424 -26.71 -16.78 -17.49
C PRO A 424 -27.91 -16.47 -18.41
N ALA A 425 -27.92 -17.07 -19.59
CA ALA A 425 -29.00 -16.89 -20.58
C ALA A 425 -30.36 -16.99 -19.88
N LYS A 426 -31.24 -16.02 -20.16
CA LYS A 426 -32.58 -15.88 -19.60
C LYS A 426 -33.32 -17.23 -19.56
N GLU A 427 -33.38 -17.86 -18.41
CA GLU A 427 -34.48 -18.75 -18.06
C GLU A 427 -35.69 -17.92 -17.67
N LYS A 428 -36.87 -18.36 -18.12
CA LYS A 428 -38.14 -17.69 -17.82
C LYS A 428 -38.36 -17.58 -16.33
N PRO A 429 -38.94 -16.49 -15.82
CA PRO A 429 -39.16 -16.31 -14.39
C PRO A 429 -40.06 -17.42 -13.84
N SER A 430 -39.55 -18.25 -12.99
CA SER A 430 -40.31 -19.12 -12.10
C SER A 430 -40.97 -18.29 -10.99
N PRO A 431 -42.06 -18.71 -10.36
CA PRO A 431 -42.83 -17.91 -9.40
C PRO A 431 -41.97 -17.54 -8.18
N ILE A 432 -42.19 -16.32 -7.72
CA ILE A 432 -41.49 -15.66 -6.59
C ILE A 432 -41.49 -16.58 -5.36
N ALA A 433 -40.33 -17.16 -5.05
CA ALA A 433 -40.10 -17.86 -3.79
C ALA A 433 -40.09 -16.82 -2.64
N GLN A 434 -40.76 -17.11 -1.54
CA GLN A 434 -40.71 -16.30 -0.33
C GLN A 434 -39.26 -16.22 0.13
N GLU A 435 -38.69 -15.00 0.18
CA GLU A 435 -37.35 -14.78 0.69
C GLU A 435 -37.34 -14.93 2.21
N ASN A 436 -36.42 -15.74 2.73
CA ASN A 436 -36.18 -15.83 4.16
C ASN A 436 -35.29 -14.66 4.60
N LEU A 437 -35.83 -13.80 5.43
CA LEU A 437 -35.14 -12.65 6.00
C LEU A 437 -35.03 -12.81 7.51
N TYR A 438 -33.87 -12.42 8.07
CA TYR A 438 -33.60 -12.47 9.50
C TYR A 438 -33.15 -11.08 9.98
N GLN A 439 -33.78 -10.55 11.01
CA GLN A 439 -33.48 -9.21 11.53
C GLN A 439 -32.81 -9.29 12.90
N CYS A 440 -31.71 -8.54 13.05
CA CYS A 440 -31.04 -8.35 14.32
C CYS A 440 -31.92 -7.56 15.28
N SER A 441 -32.20 -8.10 16.46
CA SER A 441 -33.03 -7.46 17.49
C SER A 441 -32.43 -6.19 18.09
N LYS A 442 -31.11 -5.99 17.95
CA LYS A 442 -30.39 -4.86 18.57
C LYS A 442 -30.28 -3.64 17.65
N CYS A 443 -30.01 -3.82 16.36
CA CYS A 443 -29.77 -2.71 15.43
C CYS A 443 -30.69 -2.74 14.21
N LEU A 444 -31.58 -3.73 14.11
CA LEU A 444 -32.55 -3.92 13.01
C LEU A 444 -31.92 -4.23 11.65
N THR A 445 -30.64 -4.51 11.58
CA THR A 445 -29.96 -4.97 10.34
C THR A 445 -30.59 -6.28 9.87
N ILE A 446 -30.79 -6.42 8.55
CA ILE A 446 -31.43 -7.59 7.96
C ILE A 446 -30.37 -8.45 7.25
N TYR A 447 -30.35 -9.75 7.55
CA TYR A 447 -29.70 -10.78 6.77
C TYR A 447 -30.69 -11.37 5.78
N SER A 448 -30.34 -11.44 4.50
CA SER A 448 -31.13 -12.09 3.45
C SER A 448 -30.40 -13.35 2.97
N GLU A 449 -31.05 -14.50 3.05
CA GLU A 449 -30.50 -15.74 2.52
C GLU A 449 -30.23 -15.66 1.01
N ALA A 450 -31.04 -14.91 0.27
CA ALA A 450 -30.87 -14.74 -1.18
C ALA A 450 -29.64 -13.91 -1.55
N LEU A 451 -29.28 -12.93 -0.72
CA LEU A 451 -28.17 -12.00 -0.98
C LEU A 451 -26.85 -12.45 -0.35
N GLY A 452 -26.90 -13.21 0.76
CA GLY A 452 -25.75 -13.49 1.58
C GLY A 452 -25.17 -12.22 2.21
N GLU A 453 -23.89 -12.21 2.57
CA GLU A 453 -23.21 -11.08 3.17
C GLU A 453 -21.74 -11.05 2.77
N VAL A 454 -21.44 -10.21 1.80
CA VAL A 454 -20.12 -10.13 1.16
C VAL A 454 -19.03 -9.71 2.16
N GLU A 455 -19.38 -8.86 3.13
CA GLU A 455 -18.43 -8.37 4.14
C GLU A 455 -17.98 -9.47 5.13
N SER A 456 -18.84 -10.51 5.30
CA SER A 456 -18.57 -11.66 6.17
C SER A 456 -18.18 -12.92 5.38
N ASP A 457 -17.88 -12.81 4.08
CA ASP A 457 -17.60 -13.93 3.15
C ASP A 457 -18.73 -14.98 3.06
N ILE A 458 -19.97 -14.56 3.25
CA ILE A 458 -21.14 -15.42 3.16
C ILE A 458 -21.72 -15.31 1.73
N LEU A 459 -21.72 -16.42 1.03
CA LEU A 459 -22.21 -16.46 -0.35
C LEU A 459 -23.73 -16.25 -0.43
N PRO A 460 -24.25 -15.68 -1.53
CA PRO A 460 -25.68 -15.67 -1.84
C PRO A 460 -26.27 -17.09 -1.76
N HIS A 461 -27.51 -17.17 -1.31
CA HIS A 461 -28.25 -18.43 -1.08
C HIS A 461 -27.72 -19.27 0.07
N THR A 462 -27.00 -18.70 1.03
CA THR A 462 -26.63 -19.38 2.28
C THR A 462 -27.79 -19.30 3.27
N PRO A 463 -28.37 -20.45 3.70
CA PRO A 463 -29.41 -20.46 4.72
C PRO A 463 -28.88 -19.89 6.05
N PHE A 464 -29.72 -19.17 6.78
CA PHE A 464 -29.33 -18.60 8.07
C PHE A 464 -28.90 -19.66 9.08
N GLU A 465 -29.47 -20.85 9.01
CA GLU A 465 -29.13 -21.99 9.87
C GLU A 465 -27.69 -22.46 9.63
N ASP A 466 -27.22 -22.40 8.38
CA ASP A 466 -25.88 -22.83 7.96
C ASP A 466 -24.79 -21.79 8.27
N LEU A 467 -25.15 -20.61 8.74
CA LEU A 467 -24.18 -19.61 9.19
C LEU A 467 -23.37 -20.15 10.38
N PRO A 468 -22.06 -19.86 10.46
CA PRO A 468 -21.22 -20.29 11.56
C PRO A 468 -21.80 -19.86 12.93
N LEU A 469 -21.56 -20.66 13.96
CA LEU A 469 -22.01 -20.34 15.33
C LEU A 469 -21.43 -19.03 15.87
N TYR A 470 -20.29 -18.63 15.32
CA TYR A 470 -19.62 -17.35 15.64
C TYR A 470 -20.07 -16.17 14.77
N TYR A 471 -21.07 -16.39 13.90
CA TYR A 471 -21.62 -15.30 13.10
C TYR A 471 -22.19 -14.21 14.01
N CYS A 472 -21.86 -12.96 13.67
CA CYS A 472 -22.36 -11.78 14.36
C CYS A 472 -22.82 -10.73 13.35
N CYS A 473 -23.73 -9.88 13.82
CA CYS A 473 -24.25 -8.77 13.03
C CYS A 473 -23.11 -7.83 12.58
N THR A 474 -22.99 -7.54 11.31
CA THR A 474 -21.96 -6.68 10.73
C THR A 474 -22.01 -5.23 11.23
N VAL A 475 -23.16 -4.79 11.74
CA VAL A 475 -23.33 -3.42 12.22
C VAL A 475 -23.10 -3.27 13.72
N CYS A 476 -23.64 -4.19 14.56
CA CYS A 476 -23.59 -4.06 16.01
C CYS A 476 -22.86 -5.20 16.74
N GLU A 477 -22.29 -6.13 16.00
CA GLU A 477 -21.53 -7.28 16.50
C GLU A 477 -22.32 -8.22 17.44
N SER A 478 -23.65 -8.12 17.48
CA SER A 478 -24.52 -9.02 18.25
C SER A 478 -24.49 -10.42 17.63
N GLY A 479 -24.45 -11.45 18.46
CA GLY A 479 -24.36 -12.85 18.03
C GLY A 479 -25.55 -13.32 17.21
N LYS A 480 -25.38 -14.46 16.51
CA LYS A 480 -26.40 -15.11 15.67
C LYS A 480 -27.74 -15.31 16.38
N ASN A 481 -27.74 -15.56 17.70
CA ASN A 481 -28.92 -15.78 18.53
C ASN A 481 -29.79 -14.50 18.68
N GLU A 482 -29.29 -13.33 18.33
CA GLU A 482 -30.05 -12.07 18.39
C GLU A 482 -30.84 -11.79 17.09
N PHE A 483 -30.81 -12.70 16.13
CA PHE A 483 -31.58 -12.58 14.89
C PHE A 483 -32.91 -13.32 14.99
N THR A 484 -33.97 -12.68 14.53
CA THR A 484 -35.32 -13.25 14.44
C THR A 484 -35.76 -13.29 12.97
N LYS A 485 -36.40 -14.40 12.56
CA LYS A 485 -36.98 -14.52 11.23
C LYS A 485 -38.13 -13.53 11.07
N ILE A 486 -38.11 -12.74 9.99
CA ILE A 486 -39.20 -11.82 9.65
C ILE A 486 -39.90 -12.30 8.38
N THR A 487 -41.23 -12.24 8.37
CA THR A 487 -42.05 -12.51 7.17
C THR A 487 -42.43 -11.16 6.56
N THR A 488 -41.92 -10.86 5.36
CA THR A 488 -42.35 -9.67 4.61
C THR A 488 -43.45 -10.04 3.62
N SER A 489 -44.58 -9.33 3.68
CA SER A 489 -45.53 -9.31 2.58
C SER A 489 -44.99 -8.40 1.49
N ALA A 490 -45.12 -8.78 0.22
CA ALA A 490 -44.53 -8.15 -0.95
C ALA A 490 -44.86 -6.66 -1.22
N ASN A 491 -45.54 -5.98 -0.29
CA ASN A 491 -46.05 -4.62 -0.48
C ASN A 491 -45.34 -3.51 0.34
N ASP A 492 -44.36 -3.83 1.17
CA ASP A 492 -43.83 -2.86 2.15
C ASP A 492 -42.51 -2.16 1.76
N TYR A 493 -42.00 -2.36 0.53
CA TYR A 493 -40.79 -1.65 0.04
C TYR A 493 -41.13 -0.60 -1.00
N VAL A 494 -41.64 0.54 -0.58
CA VAL A 494 -41.45 1.81 -1.31
C VAL A 494 -40.40 2.59 -0.56
N MET A 495 -39.19 2.67 -1.14
CA MET A 495 -38.14 3.55 -0.62
C MET A 495 -38.51 5.02 -0.78
N PRO A 496 -38.17 5.89 0.18
CA PRO A 496 -38.25 7.34 0.01
C PRO A 496 -37.19 7.89 -0.93
#